data_8c521c4cdaac246d1fd37a41b6b5d14b
#
_entry.id   8c521c4cdaac246d1fd37a41b6b5d14b
#
_cell.length_a   1.000
_cell.length_b   1.000
_cell.length_c   1.000
_cell.angle_alpha   90.00
_cell.angle_beta   90.00
_cell.angle_gamma   90.00
#
_symmetry.space_group_name_H-M   'P 1'
#
loop_
_entity.id
_entity.type
_entity.pdbx_description
1 polymer ?
#
loop_
_entity_poly.entity_id
_entity_poly.type
_entity_poly.pdbx_seq_one_letter_code
_entity_poly.pdbx_strand_id
1 'polypeptide(L)'
;MIYISHLTDDAQMKNILKETGAGLECIEFSVSDNLDRLDERLPRFEKRLKEMNVSQLTMHGPFLDLNPASYDSHVAKVTRLRFEQAYAAAGKLGADKLVLHTGFIYRVHLPEGWAGRTADFFNEFLEGKSGITVCLENVYDPGPRTMIEVKKRVQSSDFSLCLDIGHAHCNSDVPLDEWIEAFAPYTAHIHVHDNDKSWDYHQGLGKGTIDLGNVMPMLKASMPDASVTIECSDPGDILTTYRVLKDYGF
;
A
#
# COMPACT_ATOMS: atom_id res chain seq x y z
N MET A 1 13.37 -4.94 2.69
CA MET A 1 12.88 -5.96 1.72
C MET A 1 12.10 -5.27 0.61
N ILE A 2 12.39 -5.59 -0.66
CA ILE A 2 11.71 -5.02 -1.83
C ILE A 2 10.65 -6.00 -2.33
N TYR A 3 9.44 -5.50 -2.62
CA TYR A 3 8.34 -6.18 -3.29
C TYR A 3 8.03 -5.50 -4.62
N ILE A 4 7.32 -6.19 -5.49
CA ILE A 4 6.87 -5.67 -6.78
C ILE A 4 5.37 -5.91 -6.87
N SER A 5 4.60 -4.86 -7.14
CA SER A 5 3.15 -4.95 -7.33
C SER A 5 2.84 -5.74 -8.60
N HIS A 6 1.88 -6.69 -8.50
CA HIS A 6 1.55 -7.62 -9.57
C HIS A 6 0.70 -6.95 -10.67
N LEU A 7 1.27 -5.93 -11.30
CA LEU A 7 0.62 -5.10 -12.33
C LEU A 7 0.94 -5.55 -13.78
N THR A 8 1.70 -6.62 -13.94
CA THR A 8 2.02 -7.22 -15.26
C THR A 8 1.57 -8.69 -15.30
N ASP A 9 1.69 -9.36 -16.45
CA ASP A 9 1.31 -10.78 -16.56
C ASP A 9 2.26 -11.73 -15.79
N ASP A 10 1.76 -12.93 -15.47
CA ASP A 10 2.50 -13.91 -14.64
C ASP A 10 3.85 -14.31 -15.24
N ALA A 11 3.95 -14.39 -16.56
CA ALA A 11 5.18 -14.83 -17.21
C ALA A 11 6.28 -13.75 -17.12
N GLN A 12 5.90 -12.50 -17.32
CA GLN A 12 6.78 -11.36 -17.13
C GLN A 12 7.16 -11.21 -15.66
N MET A 13 6.18 -11.25 -14.75
CA MET A 13 6.41 -11.16 -13.32
C MET A 13 7.37 -12.26 -12.81
N LYS A 14 7.17 -13.50 -13.24
CA LYS A 14 8.08 -14.61 -12.91
C LYS A 14 9.53 -14.33 -13.30
N ASN A 15 9.75 -13.76 -14.48
CA ASN A 15 11.10 -13.42 -14.95
C ASN A 15 11.70 -12.27 -14.11
N ILE A 16 10.92 -11.25 -13.81
CA ILE A 16 11.34 -10.11 -12.98
C ILE A 16 11.70 -10.58 -11.56
N LEU A 17 10.85 -11.39 -10.93
CA LEU A 17 11.12 -11.94 -9.60
C LEU A 17 12.38 -12.81 -9.58
N LYS A 18 12.59 -13.61 -10.63
CA LYS A 18 13.82 -14.41 -10.77
C LYS A 18 15.08 -13.55 -10.92
N GLU A 19 15.01 -12.43 -11.66
CA GLU A 19 16.12 -11.51 -11.85
C GLU A 19 16.45 -10.73 -10.58
N THR A 20 15.40 -10.26 -9.88
CA THR A 20 15.55 -9.33 -8.75
C THR A 20 15.66 -10.01 -7.39
N GLY A 21 15.08 -11.20 -7.23
CA GLY A 21 14.90 -11.84 -5.92
C GLY A 21 13.90 -11.10 -5.01
N ALA A 22 13.11 -10.19 -5.57
CA ALA A 22 12.09 -9.45 -4.82
C ALA A 22 10.91 -10.34 -4.40
N GLY A 23 10.15 -9.89 -3.40
CA GLY A 23 8.83 -10.42 -3.08
C GLY A 23 7.77 -9.90 -4.05
N LEU A 24 6.55 -10.41 -3.92
CA LEU A 24 5.39 -9.96 -4.69
C LEU A 24 4.40 -9.23 -3.80
N GLU A 25 3.82 -8.13 -4.29
CA GLU A 25 2.60 -7.58 -3.73
C GLU A 25 1.41 -7.99 -4.59
N CYS A 26 0.49 -8.73 -3.97
CA CYS A 26 -0.71 -9.24 -4.64
C CYS A 26 -1.75 -8.14 -4.78
N ILE A 27 -2.22 -7.88 -6.00
CA ILE A 27 -3.36 -6.99 -6.28
C ILE A 27 -4.63 -7.75 -6.72
N GLU A 28 -4.59 -9.07 -6.79
CA GLU A 28 -5.72 -9.90 -7.27
C GLU A 28 -7.00 -9.63 -6.48
N PHE A 29 -6.86 -9.43 -5.17
CA PHE A 29 -7.98 -9.22 -4.25
C PHE A 29 -8.24 -7.74 -3.91
N SER A 30 -7.66 -6.81 -4.65
CA SER A 30 -8.07 -5.41 -4.67
C SER A 30 -9.34 -5.19 -5.51
N VAL A 31 -9.70 -6.17 -6.32
CA VAL A 31 -10.87 -6.14 -7.21
C VAL A 31 -12.06 -6.84 -6.57
N SER A 32 -13.17 -6.12 -6.42
CA SER A 32 -14.39 -6.61 -5.73
C SER A 32 -14.99 -7.87 -6.39
N ASP A 33 -14.95 -7.99 -7.73
CA ASP A 33 -15.41 -9.19 -8.45
C ASP A 33 -14.63 -10.46 -8.06
N ASN A 34 -13.34 -10.34 -7.78
CA ASN A 34 -12.52 -11.44 -7.30
C ASN A 34 -12.86 -11.81 -5.85
N LEU A 35 -13.21 -10.82 -5.01
CA LEU A 35 -13.67 -11.04 -3.64
C LEU A 35 -15.07 -11.68 -3.60
N ASP A 36 -15.94 -11.38 -4.54
CA ASP A 36 -17.26 -12.03 -4.67
C ASP A 36 -17.12 -13.52 -5.00
N ARG A 37 -16.02 -13.92 -5.63
CA ARG A 37 -15.70 -15.29 -6.01
C ARG A 37 -14.47 -15.83 -5.28
N LEU A 38 -14.28 -15.42 -4.03
CA LEU A 38 -13.07 -15.72 -3.27
C LEU A 38 -12.76 -17.22 -3.18
N ASP A 39 -13.75 -18.06 -2.93
CA ASP A 39 -13.57 -19.52 -2.81
C ASP A 39 -13.06 -20.17 -4.11
N GLU A 40 -13.39 -19.59 -5.26
CA GLU A 40 -12.92 -20.03 -6.58
C GLU A 40 -11.55 -19.42 -6.92
N ARG A 41 -11.39 -18.11 -6.66
CA ARG A 41 -10.21 -17.33 -7.07
C ARG A 41 -8.98 -17.64 -6.23
N LEU A 42 -9.15 -17.81 -4.93
CA LEU A 42 -8.03 -17.98 -4.02
C LEU A 42 -7.17 -19.21 -4.33
N PRO A 43 -7.73 -20.45 -4.53
CA PRO A 43 -6.92 -21.61 -4.90
C PRO A 43 -6.22 -21.46 -6.25
N ARG A 44 -6.84 -20.75 -7.21
CA ARG A 44 -6.23 -20.48 -8.52
C ARG A 44 -5.05 -19.54 -8.37
N PHE A 45 -5.18 -18.48 -7.58
CA PHE A 45 -4.09 -17.54 -7.34
C PHE A 45 -2.95 -18.18 -6.54
N GLU A 46 -3.25 -19.01 -5.54
CA GLU A 46 -2.24 -19.79 -4.81
C GLU A 46 -1.40 -20.68 -5.76
N LYS A 47 -2.03 -21.29 -6.76
CA LYS A 47 -1.32 -22.06 -7.78
C LYS A 47 -0.41 -21.15 -8.62
N ARG A 48 -0.88 -19.99 -9.06
CA ARG A 48 -0.09 -18.99 -9.82
C ARG A 48 1.12 -18.52 -9.02
N LEU A 49 0.98 -18.24 -7.71
CA LEU A 49 2.10 -17.87 -6.84
C LEU A 49 3.19 -18.96 -6.81
N LYS A 50 2.78 -20.23 -6.71
CA LYS A 50 3.70 -21.37 -6.77
C LYS A 50 4.40 -21.49 -8.12
N GLU A 51 3.69 -21.28 -9.22
CA GLU A 51 4.23 -21.30 -10.59
C GLU A 51 5.21 -20.14 -10.85
N MET A 52 4.99 -18.99 -10.23
CA MET A 52 5.91 -17.84 -10.27
C MET A 52 7.08 -17.97 -9.30
N ASN A 53 7.09 -18.98 -8.40
CA ASN A 53 8.07 -19.18 -7.33
C ASN A 53 8.11 -18.01 -6.33
N VAL A 54 6.96 -17.43 -5.99
CA VAL A 54 6.86 -16.37 -4.98
C VAL A 54 7.19 -16.94 -3.61
N SER A 55 8.16 -16.33 -2.92
CA SER A 55 8.61 -16.77 -1.57
C SER A 55 8.20 -15.79 -0.47
N GLN A 56 7.93 -14.54 -0.80
CA GLN A 56 7.50 -13.50 0.12
C GLN A 56 6.35 -12.71 -0.51
N LEU A 57 5.34 -12.45 0.28
CA LEU A 57 4.08 -11.88 -0.19
C LEU A 57 3.60 -10.76 0.74
N THR A 58 3.23 -9.64 0.13
CA THR A 58 2.33 -8.64 0.70
C THR A 58 1.05 -8.59 -0.15
N MET A 59 0.03 -7.93 0.32
CA MET A 59 -1.24 -7.82 -0.40
C MET A 59 -1.74 -6.39 -0.37
N HIS A 60 -2.13 -5.89 -1.52
CA HIS A 60 -2.95 -4.69 -1.65
C HIS A 60 -4.43 -5.07 -1.58
N GLY A 61 -5.15 -4.50 -0.64
CA GLY A 61 -6.58 -4.78 -0.45
C GLY A 61 -7.48 -3.94 -1.36
N PRO A 62 -8.79 -4.14 -1.27
CA PRO A 62 -9.75 -3.41 -2.07
C PRO A 62 -9.85 -1.95 -1.61
N PHE A 63 -10.05 -1.05 -2.57
CA PHE A 63 -10.07 0.40 -2.30
C PHE A 63 -11.20 1.15 -3.00
N LEU A 64 -11.63 0.72 -4.20
CA LEU A 64 -12.65 1.43 -4.98
C LEU A 64 -13.98 1.48 -4.23
N ASP A 65 -14.52 2.69 -4.09
CA ASP A 65 -15.80 2.99 -3.44
C ASP A 65 -15.87 2.63 -1.94
N LEU A 66 -14.74 2.32 -1.31
CA LEU A 66 -14.66 1.95 0.10
C LEU A 66 -14.17 3.11 0.96
N ASN A 67 -14.80 3.29 2.12
CA ASN A 67 -14.45 4.36 3.04
C ASN A 67 -14.68 3.93 4.49
N PRO A 68 -13.61 3.68 5.27
CA PRO A 68 -13.73 3.29 6.68
C PRO A 68 -14.34 4.39 7.57
N ALA A 69 -14.24 5.66 7.16
CA ALA A 69 -14.78 6.80 7.89
C ALA A 69 -16.16 7.27 7.38
N SER A 70 -16.82 6.49 6.54
CA SER A 70 -18.09 6.87 5.92
C SER A 70 -19.16 7.22 6.98
N TYR A 71 -19.90 8.31 6.74
CA TYR A 71 -21.11 8.63 7.51
C TYR A 71 -22.28 7.71 7.16
N ASP A 72 -22.28 7.13 5.96
CA ASP A 72 -23.28 6.15 5.56
C ASP A 72 -22.95 4.79 6.14
N SER A 73 -23.83 4.28 7.00
CA SER A 73 -23.63 2.99 7.67
C SER A 73 -23.61 1.79 6.69
N HIS A 74 -24.22 1.90 5.51
CA HIS A 74 -24.18 0.86 4.48
C HIS A 74 -22.82 0.83 3.80
N VAL A 75 -22.24 2.00 3.47
CA VAL A 75 -20.88 2.09 2.93
C VAL A 75 -19.87 1.56 3.94
N ALA A 76 -19.95 1.95 5.20
CA ALA A 76 -19.08 1.43 6.27
C ALA A 76 -19.18 -0.09 6.42
N LYS A 77 -20.41 -0.67 6.33
CA LYS A 77 -20.60 -2.14 6.38
C LYS A 77 -19.99 -2.85 5.18
N VAL A 78 -20.16 -2.32 3.97
CA VAL A 78 -19.55 -2.88 2.76
C VAL A 78 -18.04 -2.79 2.85
N THR A 79 -17.49 -1.65 3.29
CA THR A 79 -16.05 -1.48 3.52
C THR A 79 -15.52 -2.55 4.47
N ARG A 80 -16.18 -2.75 5.60
CA ARG A 80 -15.81 -3.81 6.56
C ARG A 80 -15.83 -5.20 5.92
N LEU A 81 -16.91 -5.54 5.22
CA LEU A 81 -17.03 -6.84 4.54
C LEU A 81 -15.87 -7.08 3.59
N ARG A 82 -15.54 -6.09 2.74
CA ARG A 82 -14.45 -6.20 1.77
C ARG A 82 -13.08 -6.31 2.42
N PHE A 83 -12.83 -5.56 3.48
CA PHE A 83 -11.58 -5.65 4.24
C PHE A 83 -11.45 -7.00 4.98
N GLU A 84 -12.55 -7.56 5.52
CA GLU A 84 -12.56 -8.90 6.11
C GLU A 84 -12.23 -9.99 5.08
N GLN A 85 -12.81 -9.90 3.87
CA GLN A 85 -12.51 -10.82 2.77
C GLN A 85 -11.03 -10.75 2.37
N ALA A 86 -10.48 -9.53 2.22
CA ALA A 86 -9.07 -9.33 1.88
C ALA A 86 -8.13 -9.82 2.99
N TYR A 87 -8.45 -9.54 4.26
CA TYR A 87 -7.67 -10.02 5.40
C TYR A 87 -7.64 -11.55 5.48
N ALA A 88 -8.80 -12.19 5.26
CA ALA A 88 -8.89 -13.66 5.21
C ALA A 88 -8.08 -14.24 4.04
N ALA A 89 -8.10 -13.59 2.87
CA ALA A 89 -7.28 -13.98 1.72
C ALA A 89 -5.78 -13.83 2.02
N ALA A 90 -5.37 -12.70 2.60
CA ALA A 90 -3.99 -12.45 3.00
C ALA A 90 -3.47 -13.52 3.95
N GLY A 91 -4.27 -13.88 4.97
CA GLY A 91 -3.90 -14.94 5.92
C GLY A 91 -3.77 -16.32 5.26
N LYS A 92 -4.69 -16.68 4.36
CA LYS A 92 -4.62 -17.97 3.64
C LYS A 92 -3.42 -18.06 2.68
N LEU A 93 -3.02 -16.94 2.10
CA LEU A 93 -1.87 -16.87 1.18
C LEU A 93 -0.53 -16.66 1.90
N GLY A 94 -0.54 -16.38 3.20
CA GLY A 94 0.65 -16.14 3.99
C GLY A 94 1.29 -14.77 3.71
N ALA A 95 0.48 -13.75 3.44
CA ALA A 95 0.97 -12.39 3.27
C ALA A 95 1.34 -11.76 4.63
N ASP A 96 2.49 -11.09 4.69
CA ASP A 96 2.98 -10.43 5.90
C ASP A 96 2.25 -9.10 6.18
N LYS A 97 1.79 -8.44 5.12
CA LYS A 97 1.13 -7.13 5.19
C LYS A 97 -0.09 -7.07 4.30
N LEU A 98 -1.06 -6.27 4.73
CA LEU A 98 -2.24 -5.88 3.95
C LEU A 98 -2.30 -4.36 3.87
N VAL A 99 -2.10 -3.81 2.67
CA VAL A 99 -2.23 -2.37 2.41
C VAL A 99 -3.68 -2.03 2.12
N LEU A 100 -4.19 -0.99 2.76
CA LEU A 100 -5.55 -0.48 2.59
C LEU A 100 -5.52 1.04 2.45
N HIS A 101 -6.31 1.58 1.53
CA HIS A 101 -6.42 3.03 1.34
C HIS A 101 -7.20 3.72 2.46
N THR A 102 -6.90 5.00 2.69
CA THR A 102 -7.67 5.85 3.62
C THR A 102 -9.12 6.01 3.21
N GLY A 103 -9.42 6.01 1.91
CA GLY A 103 -10.72 6.40 1.38
C GLY A 103 -11.04 7.89 1.58
N PHE A 104 -10.07 8.69 2.02
CA PHE A 104 -10.22 10.14 2.14
C PHE A 104 -10.07 10.80 0.77
N ILE A 105 -10.97 11.73 0.44
CA ILE A 105 -10.87 12.56 -0.77
C ILE A 105 -10.92 14.02 -0.33
N TYR A 106 -9.80 14.71 -0.49
CA TYR A 106 -9.68 16.12 -0.14
C TYR A 106 -10.74 16.98 -0.87
N ARG A 107 -11.31 17.95 -0.16
CA ARG A 107 -12.42 18.81 -0.62
C ARG A 107 -13.76 18.13 -0.86
N VAL A 108 -13.84 16.79 -0.72
CA VAL A 108 -15.10 16.03 -0.76
C VAL A 108 -15.50 15.63 0.66
N HIS A 109 -14.58 15.09 1.43
CA HIS A 109 -14.82 14.68 2.80
C HIS A 109 -14.46 15.78 3.80
N LEU A 110 -15.25 15.90 4.85
CA LEU A 110 -14.97 16.78 5.97
C LEU A 110 -13.86 16.16 6.84
N PRO A 111 -12.75 16.89 7.10
CA PRO A 111 -11.66 16.37 7.91
C PRO A 111 -12.03 16.22 9.39
N GLU A 112 -13.02 17.02 9.87
CA GLU A 112 -13.48 16.98 11.24
C GLU A 112 -14.04 15.62 11.62
N GLY A 113 -13.45 15.01 12.65
CA GLY A 113 -13.82 13.67 13.14
C GLY A 113 -13.48 12.52 12.20
N TRP A 114 -12.88 12.78 11.02
CA TRP A 114 -12.50 11.71 10.09
C TRP A 114 -11.50 10.75 10.72
N ALA A 115 -10.44 11.27 11.34
CA ALA A 115 -9.43 10.46 12.01
C ALA A 115 -10.02 9.61 13.14
N GLY A 116 -10.96 10.15 13.91
CA GLY A 116 -11.67 9.41 14.96
C GLY A 116 -12.44 8.23 14.40
N ARG A 117 -13.31 8.47 13.40
CA ARG A 117 -14.13 7.41 12.77
C ARG A 117 -13.27 6.33 12.11
N THR A 118 -12.19 6.74 11.42
CA THR A 118 -11.26 5.79 10.83
C THR A 118 -10.59 4.93 11.90
N ALA A 119 -10.15 5.54 13.00
CA ALA A 119 -9.53 4.80 14.10
C ALA A 119 -10.50 3.85 14.79
N ASP A 120 -11.75 4.29 15.03
CA ASP A 120 -12.80 3.44 15.60
C ASP A 120 -13.07 2.23 14.70
N PHE A 121 -13.17 2.45 13.39
CA PHE A 121 -13.33 1.38 12.41
C PHE A 121 -12.18 0.36 12.49
N PHE A 122 -10.92 0.81 12.50
CA PHE A 122 -9.78 -0.11 12.54
C PHE A 122 -9.60 -0.78 13.92
N ASN A 123 -9.95 -0.13 15.01
CA ASN A 123 -9.97 -0.77 16.33
C ASN A 123 -10.95 -1.94 16.37
N GLU A 124 -12.17 -1.75 15.84
CA GLU A 124 -13.14 -2.83 15.74
C GLU A 124 -12.74 -3.89 14.70
N PHE A 125 -12.19 -3.47 13.54
CA PHE A 125 -11.77 -4.38 12.47
C PHE A 125 -10.65 -5.30 12.94
N LEU A 126 -9.69 -4.79 13.71
CA LEU A 126 -8.52 -5.54 14.18
C LEU A 126 -8.75 -6.31 15.49
N GLU A 127 -9.94 -6.18 16.11
CA GLU A 127 -10.25 -6.93 17.32
C GLU A 127 -10.11 -8.44 17.09
N GLY A 128 -9.27 -9.09 17.90
CA GLY A 128 -8.99 -10.52 17.80
C GLY A 128 -8.17 -10.98 16.58
N LYS A 129 -7.66 -10.06 15.76
CA LYS A 129 -6.77 -10.33 14.63
C LYS A 129 -5.31 -10.11 15.00
N SER A 130 -4.42 -10.94 14.45
CA SER A 130 -2.96 -10.82 14.63
C SER A 130 -2.19 -11.51 13.51
N GLY A 131 -0.91 -11.18 13.37
CA GLY A 131 0.02 -11.84 12.46
C GLY A 131 0.06 -11.29 11.03
N ILE A 132 -0.78 -10.30 10.71
CA ILE A 132 -0.73 -9.55 9.45
C ILE A 132 -0.71 -8.07 9.80
N THR A 133 0.32 -7.36 9.40
CA THR A 133 0.35 -5.90 9.60
C THR A 133 -0.56 -5.22 8.59
N VAL A 134 -1.61 -4.56 9.06
CA VAL A 134 -2.46 -3.70 8.23
C VAL A 134 -1.79 -2.34 8.09
N CYS A 135 -1.48 -1.94 6.87
CA CYS A 135 -0.83 -0.68 6.54
C CYS A 135 -1.84 0.27 5.87
N LEU A 136 -2.13 1.39 6.52
CA LEU A 136 -3.01 2.42 5.95
C LEU A 136 -2.19 3.34 5.05
N GLU A 137 -2.60 3.45 3.79
CA GLU A 137 -1.89 4.15 2.73
C GLU A 137 -2.50 5.52 2.43
N ASN A 138 -1.65 6.53 2.23
CA ASN A 138 -2.03 7.84 1.72
C ASN A 138 -2.30 7.80 0.22
N VAL A 139 -3.40 8.43 -0.21
CA VAL A 139 -3.75 8.57 -1.64
C VAL A 139 -4.08 10.03 -1.99
N TYR A 140 -5.25 10.52 -1.60
CA TYR A 140 -5.70 11.91 -1.82
C TYR A 140 -5.60 12.75 -0.54
N ASP A 141 -4.77 12.32 0.37
CA ASP A 141 -4.57 13.01 1.65
C ASP A 141 -3.76 14.30 1.43
N PRO A 142 -4.25 15.46 1.90
CA PRO A 142 -3.58 16.75 1.65
C PRO A 142 -2.30 16.95 2.46
N GLY A 143 -2.02 16.04 3.41
CA GLY A 143 -0.86 16.07 4.27
C GLY A 143 -0.90 14.97 5.33
N PRO A 144 0.21 14.73 6.04
CA PRO A 144 0.41 13.55 6.89
C PRO A 144 -0.40 13.57 8.19
N ARG A 145 -0.83 14.74 8.66
CA ARG A 145 -1.36 14.96 10.01
C ARG A 145 -2.54 14.06 10.37
N THR A 146 -3.52 13.94 9.46
CA THR A 146 -4.75 13.18 9.73
C THR A 146 -4.48 11.69 9.88
N MET A 147 -3.61 11.13 9.03
CA MET A 147 -3.22 9.72 9.10
C MET A 147 -2.41 9.40 10.37
N ILE A 148 -1.52 10.30 10.77
CA ILE A 148 -0.78 10.18 12.04
C ILE A 148 -1.76 10.18 13.23
N GLU A 149 -2.80 10.99 13.19
CA GLU A 149 -3.84 11.01 14.21
C GLU A 149 -4.60 9.66 14.25
N VAL A 150 -4.92 9.07 13.10
CA VAL A 150 -5.48 7.71 13.02
C VAL A 150 -4.54 6.72 13.69
N LYS A 151 -3.25 6.68 13.28
CA LYS A 151 -2.26 5.75 13.82
C LYS A 151 -2.14 5.84 15.35
N LYS A 152 -2.14 7.06 15.89
CA LYS A 152 -2.04 7.28 17.34
C LYS A 152 -3.27 6.81 18.13
N ARG A 153 -4.44 6.70 17.48
CA ARG A 153 -5.71 6.28 18.10
C ARG A 153 -5.99 4.79 17.93
N VAL A 154 -5.41 4.13 16.90
CA VAL A 154 -5.55 2.68 16.71
C VAL A 154 -4.67 1.95 17.72
N GLN A 155 -5.29 1.02 18.48
CA GLN A 155 -4.66 0.34 19.61
C GLN A 155 -3.84 -0.88 19.21
N SER A 156 -4.18 -1.52 18.08
CA SER A 156 -3.49 -2.73 17.62
C SER A 156 -2.04 -2.45 17.24
N SER A 157 -1.12 -3.31 17.69
CA SER A 157 0.29 -3.31 17.26
C SER A 157 0.44 -3.74 15.80
N ASP A 158 -0.53 -4.50 15.26
CA ASP A 158 -0.55 -4.96 13.87
C ASP A 158 -1.19 -3.93 12.93
N PHE A 159 -1.24 -2.66 13.33
CA PHE A 159 -1.63 -1.53 12.49
C PHE A 159 -0.46 -0.56 12.31
N SER A 160 -0.20 -0.16 11.07
CA SER A 160 0.89 0.76 10.71
C SER A 160 0.45 1.68 9.57
N LEU A 161 1.35 2.54 9.11
CA LEU A 161 1.13 3.35 7.92
C LEU A 161 1.92 2.77 6.74
N CYS A 162 1.41 2.97 5.55
CA CYS A 162 2.11 2.87 4.28
C CYS A 162 2.32 4.28 3.73
N LEU A 163 3.56 4.65 3.45
CA LEU A 163 3.87 5.89 2.76
C LEU A 163 4.00 5.62 1.27
N ASP A 164 3.03 6.09 0.49
CA ASP A 164 3.18 6.18 -0.96
C ASP A 164 3.75 7.55 -1.32
N ILE A 165 5.00 7.55 -1.85
CA ILE A 165 5.70 8.78 -2.21
C ILE A 165 5.19 9.42 -3.50
N GLY A 166 4.70 8.60 -4.43
CA GLY A 166 4.12 9.09 -5.68
C GLY A 166 2.78 9.78 -5.44
N HIS A 167 1.89 9.16 -4.63
CA HIS A 167 0.64 9.79 -4.21
C HIS A 167 0.88 11.09 -3.43
N ALA A 168 1.79 11.09 -2.47
CA ALA A 168 2.14 12.29 -1.72
C ALA A 168 2.70 13.39 -2.64
N HIS A 169 3.53 13.03 -3.63
CA HIS A 169 4.09 13.97 -4.60
C HIS A 169 3.00 14.56 -5.51
N CYS A 170 2.06 13.75 -5.97
CA CYS A 170 1.01 14.16 -6.91
C CYS A 170 -0.15 14.92 -6.23
N ASN A 171 -0.62 14.41 -5.08
CA ASN A 171 -1.91 14.81 -4.51
C ASN A 171 -1.80 15.73 -3.29
N SER A 172 -0.59 16.04 -2.81
CA SER A 172 -0.37 16.89 -1.65
C SER A 172 0.44 18.15 -1.99
N ASP A 173 0.09 19.26 -1.35
CA ASP A 173 0.90 20.49 -1.38
C ASP A 173 2.03 20.46 -0.33
N VAL A 174 2.04 19.46 0.57
CA VAL A 174 3.09 19.29 1.58
C VAL A 174 4.29 18.60 0.94
N PRO A 175 5.52 19.15 1.09
CA PRO A 175 6.74 18.56 0.56
C PRO A 175 6.99 17.13 1.04
N LEU A 176 7.65 16.29 0.21
CA LEU A 176 7.92 14.90 0.53
C LEU A 176 8.82 14.70 1.76
N ASP A 177 9.76 15.59 2.00
CA ASP A 177 10.61 15.58 3.20
C ASP A 177 9.77 15.71 4.48
N GLU A 178 8.80 16.60 4.52
CA GLU A 178 7.89 16.74 5.65
C GLU A 178 7.00 15.48 5.82
N TRP A 179 6.56 14.86 4.72
CA TRP A 179 5.84 13.57 4.77
C TRP A 179 6.71 12.47 5.37
N ILE A 180 7.98 12.35 4.91
CA ILE A 180 8.91 11.33 5.39
C ILE A 180 9.20 11.52 6.88
N GLU A 181 9.53 12.74 7.31
CA GLU A 181 9.80 13.03 8.73
C GLU A 181 8.60 12.71 9.61
N ALA A 182 7.40 13.11 9.18
CA ALA A 182 6.18 12.91 9.95
C ALA A 182 5.76 11.44 10.06
N PHE A 183 5.95 10.66 8.98
CA PHE A 183 5.55 9.26 8.90
C PHE A 183 6.58 8.29 9.48
N ALA A 184 7.86 8.68 9.56
CA ALA A 184 8.97 7.80 9.95
C ALA A 184 8.71 6.94 11.19
N PRO A 185 8.13 7.44 12.30
CA PRO A 185 7.89 6.63 13.49
C PRO A 185 6.75 5.61 13.35
N TYR A 186 5.99 5.65 12.26
CA TYR A 186 4.70 4.96 12.13
C TYR A 186 4.60 4.06 10.90
N THR A 187 5.62 4.08 10.02
CA THR A 187 5.60 3.43 8.71
C THR A 187 6.24 2.05 8.75
N ALA A 188 5.51 1.03 8.31
CA ALA A 188 6.02 -0.33 8.13
C ALA A 188 6.20 -0.71 6.65
N HIS A 189 5.62 0.08 5.74
CA HIS A 189 5.65 -0.18 4.31
C HIS A 189 5.73 1.13 3.51
N ILE A 190 6.34 1.08 2.34
CA ILE A 190 6.51 2.22 1.44
C ILE A 190 6.12 1.77 0.04
N HIS A 191 5.30 2.55 -0.65
CA HIS A 191 5.08 2.40 -2.09
C HIS A 191 5.90 3.43 -2.85
N VAL A 192 6.50 2.99 -3.96
CA VAL A 192 7.34 3.84 -4.78
C VAL A 192 6.97 3.78 -6.25
N HIS A 193 6.69 4.92 -6.79
CA HIS A 193 6.56 5.23 -8.22
C HIS A 193 6.82 6.73 -8.41
N ASP A 194 6.98 7.17 -9.65
CA ASP A 194 7.25 8.57 -9.97
C ASP A 194 6.14 9.17 -10.83
N ASN A 195 6.01 10.48 -10.79
CA ASN A 195 5.11 11.28 -11.60
C ASN A 195 5.62 12.73 -11.69
N ASP A 196 4.98 13.53 -12.54
CA ASP A 196 5.31 14.94 -12.76
C ASP A 196 4.36 15.92 -12.05
N LYS A 197 3.60 15.46 -11.06
CA LYS A 197 2.53 16.16 -10.33
C LYS A 197 1.26 16.44 -11.13
N SER A 198 1.23 16.22 -12.44
CA SER A 198 0.03 16.49 -13.25
C SER A 198 -0.99 15.37 -13.14
N TRP A 199 -0.50 14.13 -12.94
CA TRP A 199 -1.32 12.93 -12.81
C TRP A 199 -0.51 11.81 -12.14
N ASP A 200 -1.22 10.88 -11.52
CA ASP A 200 -0.67 9.71 -10.88
C ASP A 200 -0.32 8.62 -11.90
N TYR A 201 0.83 8.75 -12.57
CA TYR A 201 1.22 7.92 -13.71
C TYR A 201 1.81 6.57 -13.35
N HIS A 202 2.20 6.33 -12.11
CA HIS A 202 2.94 5.13 -11.68
C HIS A 202 4.15 4.81 -12.57
N GLN A 203 4.94 5.82 -12.94
CA GLN A 203 6.17 5.68 -13.72
C GLN A 203 7.33 5.16 -12.86
N GLY A 204 8.34 4.59 -13.53
CA GLY A 204 9.58 4.22 -12.86
C GLY A 204 10.31 5.44 -12.25
N LEU A 205 10.98 5.22 -11.12
CA LEU A 205 11.74 6.28 -10.44
C LEU A 205 12.76 6.93 -11.38
N GLY A 206 12.76 8.27 -11.41
CA GLY A 206 13.57 9.11 -12.29
C GLY A 206 12.94 9.45 -13.63
N LYS A 207 11.70 9.02 -13.89
CA LYS A 207 10.92 9.44 -15.07
C LYS A 207 10.01 10.63 -14.81
N GLY A 208 9.72 10.93 -13.55
CA GLY A 208 8.93 12.07 -13.11
C GLY A 208 9.79 13.18 -12.55
N THR A 209 9.30 13.85 -11.51
CA THR A 209 9.92 15.03 -10.92
C THR A 209 10.25 14.88 -9.43
N ILE A 210 10.18 13.66 -8.88
CA ILE A 210 10.63 13.41 -7.51
C ILE A 210 12.14 13.59 -7.43
N ASP A 211 12.61 14.42 -6.49
CA ASP A 211 14.04 14.59 -6.21
C ASP A 211 14.60 13.34 -5.49
N LEU A 212 14.99 12.35 -6.30
CA LEU A 212 15.52 11.08 -5.79
C LEU A 212 16.80 11.27 -4.97
N GLY A 213 17.62 12.29 -5.30
CA GLY A 213 18.85 12.59 -4.57
C GLY A 213 18.59 12.99 -3.12
N ASN A 214 17.46 13.61 -2.84
CA ASN A 214 17.03 13.97 -1.48
C ASN A 214 16.13 12.89 -0.85
N VAL A 215 15.10 12.45 -1.57
CA VAL A 215 14.04 11.56 -1.04
C VAL A 215 14.56 10.18 -0.66
N MET A 216 15.36 9.53 -1.51
CA MET A 216 15.79 8.16 -1.28
C MET A 216 16.72 8.00 -0.06
N PRO A 217 17.74 8.87 0.14
CA PRO A 217 18.54 8.84 1.36
C PRO A 217 17.73 9.11 2.63
N MET A 218 16.75 10.04 2.57
CA MET A 218 15.87 10.32 3.71
C MET A 218 15.01 9.10 4.09
N LEU A 219 14.35 8.48 3.10
CA LEU A 219 13.57 7.26 3.33
C LEU A 219 14.41 6.18 3.99
N LYS A 220 15.60 5.91 3.43
CA LYS A 220 16.50 4.89 3.96
C LYS A 220 16.96 5.16 5.38
N ALA A 221 17.28 6.41 5.69
CA ALA A 221 17.74 6.81 7.02
C ALA A 221 16.60 6.81 8.06
N SER A 222 15.41 7.29 7.66
CA SER A 222 14.29 7.51 8.57
C SER A 222 13.41 6.27 8.78
N MET A 223 13.37 5.36 7.78
CA MET A 223 12.51 4.15 7.78
C MET A 223 13.32 2.89 7.42
N PRO A 224 14.44 2.58 8.13
CA PRO A 224 15.37 1.51 7.73
C PRO A 224 14.73 0.12 7.71
N ASP A 225 13.70 -0.10 8.52
CA ASP A 225 13.02 -1.39 8.69
C ASP A 225 11.76 -1.53 7.82
N ALA A 226 11.32 -0.45 7.16
CA ALA A 226 10.17 -0.51 6.28
C ALA A 226 10.48 -1.32 5.02
N SER A 227 9.53 -2.15 4.60
CA SER A 227 9.58 -2.79 3.29
C SER A 227 9.10 -1.83 2.21
N VAL A 228 9.50 -2.08 0.96
CA VAL A 228 9.21 -1.19 -0.17
C VAL A 228 8.55 -1.98 -1.28
N THR A 229 7.42 -1.52 -1.82
CA THR A 229 6.80 -2.05 -3.04
C THR A 229 7.02 -1.09 -4.21
N ILE A 230 7.44 -1.65 -5.34
CA ILE A 230 7.50 -0.95 -6.63
C ILE A 230 6.14 -1.04 -7.29
N GLU A 231 5.47 0.10 -7.52
CA GLU A 231 4.15 0.17 -8.14
C GLU A 231 4.18 0.68 -9.58
N CYS A 232 4.89 -0.05 -10.44
CA CYS A 232 4.95 0.21 -11.88
C CYS A 232 4.37 -0.96 -12.65
N SER A 233 3.72 -0.71 -13.80
CA SER A 233 3.19 -1.76 -14.68
C SER A 233 4.12 -2.13 -15.83
N ASP A 234 5.01 -1.22 -16.25
CA ASP A 234 6.00 -1.47 -17.32
C ASP A 234 7.18 -2.26 -16.78
N PRO A 235 7.56 -3.40 -17.38
CA PRO A 235 8.69 -4.21 -16.93
C PRO A 235 10.03 -3.47 -16.89
N GLY A 236 10.27 -2.54 -17.83
CA GLY A 236 11.48 -1.73 -17.86
C GLY A 236 11.54 -0.75 -16.69
N ASP A 237 10.39 -0.16 -16.33
CA ASP A 237 10.23 0.73 -15.20
C ASP A 237 10.44 -0.01 -13.88
N ILE A 238 9.88 -1.21 -13.76
CA ILE A 238 10.08 -2.07 -12.58
C ILE A 238 11.58 -2.35 -12.37
N LEU A 239 12.28 -2.82 -13.40
CA LEU A 239 13.69 -3.16 -13.30
C LEU A 239 14.57 -1.92 -13.06
N THR A 240 14.24 -0.79 -13.66
CA THR A 240 14.96 0.47 -13.44
C THR A 240 14.77 0.96 -12.00
N THR A 241 13.53 0.97 -11.51
CA THR A 241 13.19 1.33 -10.13
C THR A 241 13.87 0.40 -9.12
N TYR A 242 13.89 -0.91 -9.40
CA TYR A 242 14.61 -1.87 -8.56
C TYR A 242 16.11 -1.54 -8.45
N ARG A 243 16.78 -1.19 -9.56
CA ARG A 243 18.20 -0.80 -9.55
C ARG A 243 18.41 0.48 -8.75
N VAL A 244 17.58 1.49 -8.95
CA VAL A 244 17.61 2.73 -8.16
C VAL A 244 17.50 2.42 -6.66
N LEU A 245 16.55 1.59 -6.24
CA LEU A 245 16.42 1.19 -4.84
C LEU A 245 17.69 0.51 -4.31
N LYS A 246 18.28 -0.40 -5.10
CA LYS A 246 19.54 -1.08 -4.72
C LYS A 246 20.71 -0.12 -4.61
N ASP A 247 20.81 0.87 -5.48
CA ASP A 247 21.89 1.88 -5.46
C ASP A 247 21.81 2.75 -4.19
N TYR A 248 20.60 2.97 -3.65
CA TYR A 248 20.39 3.66 -2.38
C TYR A 248 20.38 2.72 -1.16
N GLY A 249 20.66 1.41 -1.32
CA GLY A 249 20.88 0.45 -0.24
C GLY A 249 19.60 -0.16 0.36
N PHE A 250 18.49 -0.18 -0.39
CA PHE A 250 17.26 -0.88 0.01
C PHE A 250 17.34 -2.40 -0.15
#